data_e7ca6962aa7c0d2dfea4c907deb384a3
#
_entry.id   e7ca6962aa7c0d2dfea4c907deb384a3
#
_cell.length_a   1.000
_cell.length_b   1.000
_cell.length_c   1.000
_cell.angle_alpha   90.00
_cell.angle_beta   90.00
_cell.angle_gamma   90.00
#
_symmetry.space_group_name_H-M   'P 1'
#
loop_
_entity.id
_entity.type
_entity.pdbx_description
1 polymer ?
#
loop_
_entity_poly.entity_id
_entity_poly.type
_entity_poly.pdbx_seq_one_letter_code
_entity_poly.pdbx_strand_id
1 'polypeptide(L)'
;MALLEVKNLTKHFGGLTAVGDVTLELNEGELVGLIGPNGAGKTTLFNLLTGVYEPSEGTVTLDGHLLNGKQPYKIASLGLGSTFQNIRLFKDLTVLDNVLIAFSNHHKQHVFASFLRLPAFYKNEKELKAKALELLKIFDLDGDAETLAKNLAYGQQRRLEIVRALATEPKILFLDEPAAGMNPQETAELTELIRRIKDEFNITIMLIEHDMNLVMEVTERIYVLEYGRLIAHGTPDEIKSNKRVIEAYLGGEA
;
A
#
# COMPACT_ATOMS: atom_id res chain seq x y z
N MET A 1 3.57 14.47 -13.95
CA MET A 1 2.09 14.48 -14.09
C MET A 1 1.56 13.67 -12.92
N ALA A 2 0.57 14.16 -12.19
CA ALA A 2 0.07 13.44 -11.03
C ALA A 2 -0.51 12.09 -11.45
N LEU A 3 -0.03 11.01 -10.84
CA LEU A 3 -0.56 9.65 -11.02
C LEU A 3 -1.86 9.46 -10.24
N LEU A 4 -1.89 9.95 -9.00
CA LEU A 4 -3.08 9.99 -8.15
C LEU A 4 -3.44 11.44 -7.85
N GLU A 5 -4.69 11.82 -8.09
CA GLU A 5 -5.23 13.12 -7.72
C GLU A 5 -6.45 12.95 -6.80
N VAL A 6 -6.44 13.66 -5.70
CA VAL A 6 -7.53 13.73 -4.72
C VAL A 6 -7.97 15.18 -4.60
N LYS A 7 -9.24 15.48 -4.85
CA LYS A 7 -9.78 16.85 -4.84
C LYS A 7 -10.97 16.97 -3.90
N ASN A 8 -10.84 17.82 -2.88
CA ASN A 8 -11.88 18.19 -1.91
C ASN A 8 -12.58 16.98 -1.27
N LEU A 9 -11.80 15.91 -1.00
CA LEU A 9 -12.32 14.63 -0.53
C LEU A 9 -12.88 14.77 0.88
N THR A 10 -14.15 14.39 1.04
CA THR A 10 -14.86 14.51 2.32
C THR A 10 -15.60 13.21 2.64
N LYS A 11 -15.59 12.81 3.91
CA LYS A 11 -16.34 11.67 4.41
C LYS A 11 -17.05 12.00 5.71
N HIS A 12 -18.37 11.85 5.67
CA HIS A 12 -19.23 11.96 6.83
C HIS A 12 -19.68 10.57 7.30
N PHE A 13 -19.71 10.35 8.60
CA PHE A 13 -20.36 9.23 9.27
C PHE A 13 -21.39 9.81 10.24
N GLY A 14 -22.66 9.86 9.83
CA GLY A 14 -23.70 10.59 10.56
C GLY A 14 -23.32 12.07 10.72
N GLY A 15 -23.23 12.55 11.96
CA GLY A 15 -22.84 13.93 12.27
C GLY A 15 -21.32 14.17 12.33
N LEU A 16 -20.50 13.13 12.23
CA LEU A 16 -19.04 13.24 12.32
C LEU A 16 -18.41 13.39 10.93
N THR A 17 -17.59 14.41 10.75
CA THR A 17 -16.73 14.54 9.58
C THR A 17 -15.38 13.89 9.88
N ALA A 18 -15.16 12.68 9.37
CA ALA A 18 -13.93 11.92 9.61
C ALA A 18 -12.78 12.31 8.68
N VAL A 19 -13.11 12.78 7.47
CA VAL A 19 -12.19 13.41 6.49
C VAL A 19 -12.92 14.59 5.90
N GLY A 20 -12.29 15.76 5.87
CA GLY A 20 -12.93 17.01 5.43
C GLY A 20 -12.04 17.83 4.52
N ASP A 21 -12.47 17.98 3.26
CA ASP A 21 -11.84 18.83 2.24
C ASP A 21 -10.36 18.51 1.99
N VAL A 22 -10.02 17.21 1.92
CA VAL A 22 -8.65 16.76 1.67
C VAL A 22 -8.35 16.84 0.17
N THR A 23 -7.29 17.59 -0.17
CA THR A 23 -6.74 17.69 -1.52
C THR A 23 -5.27 17.32 -1.48
N LEU A 24 -4.89 16.27 -2.22
CA LEU A 24 -3.51 15.81 -2.33
C LEU A 24 -3.26 15.16 -3.70
N GLU A 25 -1.99 15.03 -4.04
CA GLU A 25 -1.55 14.38 -5.27
C GLU A 25 -0.30 13.54 -5.05
N LEU A 26 -0.12 12.49 -5.85
CA LEU A 26 1.12 11.72 -5.92
C LEU A 26 1.59 11.66 -7.37
N ASN A 27 2.87 11.94 -7.59
CA ASN A 27 3.50 11.83 -8.90
C ASN A 27 4.06 10.42 -9.14
N GLU A 28 4.27 10.06 -10.40
CA GLU A 28 4.89 8.78 -10.75
C GLU A 28 6.29 8.66 -10.13
N GLY A 29 6.58 7.49 -9.56
CA GLY A 29 7.86 7.14 -8.95
C GLY A 29 8.13 7.86 -7.62
N GLU A 30 7.18 8.59 -7.04
CA GLU A 30 7.33 9.31 -5.79
C GLU A 30 7.03 8.40 -4.57
N LEU A 31 7.82 8.55 -3.49
CA LEU A 31 7.52 7.93 -2.20
C LEU A 31 7.02 9.00 -1.24
N VAL A 32 5.72 8.97 -0.96
CA VAL A 32 5.01 9.97 -0.17
C VAL A 32 4.55 9.39 1.16
N GLY A 33 4.81 10.11 2.25
CA GLY A 33 4.31 9.79 3.59
C GLY A 33 2.94 10.43 3.86
N LEU A 34 2.06 9.68 4.52
CA LEU A 34 0.86 10.23 5.17
C LEU A 34 0.94 9.98 6.66
N ILE A 35 1.12 11.03 7.43
CA ILE A 35 1.28 10.97 8.89
C ILE A 35 0.19 11.76 9.61
N GLY A 36 0.14 11.60 10.91
CA GLY A 36 -0.77 12.33 11.81
C GLY A 36 -0.99 11.57 13.11
N PRO A 37 -1.45 12.22 14.17
CA PRO A 37 -1.74 11.60 15.45
C PRO A 37 -2.82 10.51 15.33
N ASN A 38 -2.99 9.75 16.42
CA ASN A 38 -4.06 8.74 16.49
C ASN A 38 -5.43 9.45 16.37
N GLY A 39 -6.31 8.85 15.57
CA GLY A 39 -7.61 9.47 15.28
C GLY A 39 -7.60 10.62 14.27
N ALA A 40 -6.46 10.94 13.65
CA ALA A 40 -6.35 12.00 12.63
C ALA A 40 -7.17 11.75 11.36
N GLY A 41 -7.67 10.52 11.13
CA GLY A 41 -8.44 10.16 9.94
C GLY A 41 -7.65 9.40 8.86
N LYS A 42 -6.38 9.01 9.11
CA LYS A 42 -5.50 8.31 8.16
C LYS A 42 -6.14 7.04 7.58
N THR A 43 -6.63 6.15 8.44
CA THR A 43 -7.30 4.91 8.03
C THR A 43 -8.58 5.19 7.24
N THR A 44 -9.32 6.25 7.60
CA THR A 44 -10.51 6.65 6.84
C THR A 44 -10.13 7.13 5.44
N LEU A 45 -9.09 7.96 5.34
CA LEU A 45 -8.56 8.43 4.05
C LEU A 45 -8.06 7.25 3.20
N PHE A 46 -7.28 6.32 3.78
CA PHE A 46 -6.86 5.09 3.11
C PHE A 46 -8.05 4.29 2.55
N ASN A 47 -9.09 4.10 3.35
CA ASN A 47 -10.29 3.37 2.94
C ASN A 47 -11.08 4.08 1.83
N LEU A 48 -11.04 5.41 1.78
CA LEU A 48 -11.60 6.19 0.67
C LEU A 48 -10.81 5.99 -0.63
N LEU A 49 -9.48 6.05 -0.55
CA LEU A 49 -8.59 5.93 -1.70
C LEU A 49 -8.60 4.51 -2.28
N THR A 50 -8.80 3.49 -1.44
CA THR A 50 -8.86 2.07 -1.85
C THR A 50 -10.27 1.61 -2.22
N GLY A 51 -11.29 2.49 -2.11
CA GLY A 51 -12.68 2.19 -2.46
C GLY A 51 -13.41 1.30 -1.46
N VAL A 52 -12.86 1.11 -0.26
CA VAL A 52 -13.57 0.44 0.87
C VAL A 52 -14.71 1.32 1.37
N TYR A 53 -14.48 2.63 1.40
CA TYR A 53 -15.52 3.62 1.67
C TYR A 53 -15.77 4.47 0.42
N GLU A 54 -17.04 4.82 0.21
CA GLU A 54 -17.41 5.81 -0.79
C GLU A 54 -17.31 7.22 -0.19
N PRO A 55 -16.69 8.20 -0.87
CA PRO A 55 -16.64 9.58 -0.41
C PRO A 55 -18.03 10.20 -0.37
N SER A 56 -18.26 11.10 0.59
CA SER A 56 -19.47 11.92 0.63
C SER A 56 -19.41 13.06 -0.37
N GLU A 57 -18.19 13.65 -0.56
CA GLU A 57 -17.92 14.73 -1.50
C GLU A 57 -16.49 14.57 -2.05
N GLY A 58 -16.21 15.27 -3.15
CA GLY A 58 -14.91 15.27 -3.78
C GLY A 58 -14.66 14.08 -4.70
N THR A 59 -13.46 14.01 -5.26
CA THR A 59 -13.09 13.01 -6.26
C THR A 59 -11.71 12.43 -6.01
N VAL A 60 -11.55 11.17 -6.39
CA VAL A 60 -10.27 10.47 -6.46
C VAL A 60 -10.05 9.96 -7.87
N THR A 61 -8.91 10.29 -8.48
CA THR A 61 -8.57 9.91 -9.84
C THR A 61 -7.20 9.25 -9.86
N LEU A 62 -7.09 8.07 -10.48
CA LEU A 62 -5.83 7.35 -10.69
C LEU A 62 -5.56 7.24 -12.18
N ASP A 63 -4.44 7.77 -12.64
CA ASP A 63 -4.02 7.77 -14.05
C ASP A 63 -5.18 8.20 -14.99
N GLY A 64 -5.83 9.33 -14.65
CA GLY A 64 -6.97 9.87 -15.37
C GLY A 64 -8.31 9.13 -15.17
N HIS A 65 -8.33 8.00 -14.44
CA HIS A 65 -9.53 7.22 -14.18
C HIS A 65 -10.18 7.57 -12.86
N LEU A 66 -11.43 8.04 -12.88
CA LEU A 66 -12.21 8.31 -11.66
C LEU A 66 -12.43 7.00 -10.88
N LEU A 67 -12.10 7.01 -9.57
CA LEU A 67 -12.26 5.85 -8.68
C LEU A 67 -13.59 5.83 -7.93
N ASN A 68 -14.25 6.99 -7.76
CA ASN A 68 -15.52 7.10 -7.04
C ASN A 68 -16.55 6.08 -7.54
N GLY A 69 -17.22 5.40 -6.59
CA GLY A 69 -18.22 4.38 -6.89
C GLY A 69 -17.70 3.06 -7.44
N LYS A 70 -16.36 2.91 -7.58
CA LYS A 70 -15.77 1.64 -8.01
C LYS A 70 -15.52 0.74 -6.82
N GLN A 71 -15.77 -0.55 -7.03
CA GLN A 71 -15.43 -1.60 -6.05
C GLN A 71 -13.89 -1.78 -5.94
N PRO A 72 -13.36 -2.17 -4.76
CA PRO A 72 -11.91 -2.31 -4.54
C PRO A 72 -11.20 -3.17 -5.60
N TYR A 73 -11.79 -4.28 -6.06
CA TYR A 73 -11.18 -5.13 -7.08
C TYR A 73 -11.02 -4.43 -8.44
N LYS A 74 -11.94 -3.49 -8.77
CA LYS A 74 -11.83 -2.67 -9.99
C LYS A 74 -10.74 -1.62 -9.85
N ILE A 75 -10.59 -1.04 -8.66
CA ILE A 75 -9.52 -0.09 -8.35
C ILE A 75 -8.17 -0.79 -8.42
N ALA A 76 -8.06 -2.00 -7.86
CA ALA A 76 -6.86 -2.82 -8.00
C ALA A 76 -6.53 -3.12 -9.47
N SER A 77 -7.53 -3.41 -10.32
CA SER A 77 -7.30 -3.65 -11.75
C SER A 77 -6.89 -2.39 -12.54
N LEU A 78 -7.06 -1.18 -11.98
CA LEU A 78 -6.56 0.07 -12.52
C LEU A 78 -5.10 0.35 -12.11
N GLY A 79 -4.53 -0.48 -11.24
CA GLY A 79 -3.14 -0.40 -10.83
C GLY A 79 -2.91 0.15 -9.42
N LEU A 80 -3.89 0.07 -8.51
CA LEU A 80 -3.69 0.41 -7.11
C LEU A 80 -3.51 -0.88 -6.30
N GLY A 81 -2.27 -1.15 -5.86
CA GLY A 81 -1.97 -2.19 -4.87
C GLY A 81 -2.05 -1.65 -3.45
N SER A 82 -2.44 -2.47 -2.49
CA SER A 82 -2.46 -2.06 -1.09
C SER A 82 -2.20 -3.22 -0.14
N THR A 83 -1.48 -2.94 0.96
CA THR A 83 -1.48 -3.77 2.16
C THR A 83 -2.49 -3.22 3.16
N PHE A 84 -2.87 -4.01 4.14
CA PHE A 84 -3.79 -3.58 5.20
C PHE A 84 -3.11 -3.64 6.55
N GLN A 85 -3.57 -2.86 7.52
CA GLN A 85 -3.06 -2.87 8.88
C GLN A 85 -3.04 -4.29 9.48
N ASN A 86 -4.09 -5.08 9.26
CA ASN A 86 -4.13 -6.49 9.62
C ASN A 86 -3.69 -7.37 8.46
N ILE A 87 -2.72 -8.25 8.68
CA ILE A 87 -2.19 -9.18 7.68
C ILE A 87 -3.31 -10.05 7.09
N ARG A 88 -3.50 -9.96 5.77
CA ARG A 88 -4.54 -10.69 5.01
C ARG A 88 -3.92 -11.73 4.09
N LEU A 89 -3.20 -12.68 4.65
CA LEU A 89 -2.65 -13.83 3.92
C LEU A 89 -3.64 -15.00 3.85
N PHE A 90 -3.53 -15.80 2.81
CA PHE A 90 -4.13 -17.13 2.75
C PHE A 90 -3.28 -18.06 3.63
N LYS A 91 -3.64 -18.14 4.93
CA LYS A 91 -2.82 -18.74 5.97
C LYS A 91 -2.52 -20.22 5.78
N ASP A 92 -3.45 -20.95 5.15
CA ASP A 92 -3.36 -22.40 4.88
C ASP A 92 -2.79 -22.73 3.50
N LEU A 93 -2.33 -21.71 2.75
CA LEU A 93 -1.59 -21.86 1.50
C LEU A 93 -0.10 -21.60 1.73
N THR A 94 0.72 -22.11 0.82
CA THR A 94 2.16 -21.87 0.84
C THR A 94 2.48 -20.40 0.54
N VAL A 95 3.70 -19.99 0.85
CA VAL A 95 4.25 -18.67 0.49
C VAL A 95 4.13 -18.47 -1.03
N LEU A 96 4.56 -19.46 -1.80
CA LEU A 96 4.51 -19.42 -3.26
C LEU A 96 3.06 -19.32 -3.79
N ASP A 97 2.12 -20.11 -3.25
CA ASP A 97 0.72 -20.07 -3.67
C ASP A 97 0.07 -18.71 -3.40
N ASN A 98 0.42 -18.07 -2.27
CA ASN A 98 -0.04 -16.73 -1.96
C ASN A 98 0.36 -15.73 -3.06
N VAL A 99 1.55 -15.84 -3.62
CA VAL A 99 2.05 -14.97 -4.70
C VAL A 99 1.40 -15.33 -6.04
N LEU A 100 1.31 -16.63 -6.37
CA LEU A 100 0.72 -17.10 -7.62
C LEU A 100 -0.75 -16.68 -7.79
N ILE A 101 -1.53 -16.68 -6.71
CA ILE A 101 -2.91 -16.19 -6.72
C ILE A 101 -2.96 -14.71 -7.09
N ALA A 102 -2.03 -13.89 -6.60
CA ALA A 102 -2.00 -12.46 -6.91
C ALA A 102 -1.67 -12.21 -8.40
N PHE A 103 -0.74 -12.93 -8.99
CA PHE A 103 -0.44 -12.86 -10.43
C PHE A 103 -1.62 -13.24 -11.32
N SER A 104 -2.51 -14.12 -10.87
CA SER A 104 -3.64 -14.60 -11.68
C SER A 104 -4.65 -13.50 -12.04
N ASN A 105 -4.67 -12.39 -11.33
CA ASN A 105 -5.56 -11.26 -11.62
C ASN A 105 -5.23 -10.55 -12.95
N HIS A 106 -4.00 -10.54 -13.39
CA HIS A 106 -3.57 -9.89 -14.65
C HIS A 106 -3.54 -10.82 -15.86
N HIS A 107 -3.37 -12.12 -15.62
CA HIS A 107 -3.40 -13.10 -16.70
C HIS A 107 -4.83 -13.60 -16.88
N LYS A 108 -5.54 -13.10 -17.93
CA LYS A 108 -6.77 -13.72 -18.40
C LYS A 108 -6.43 -15.18 -18.77
N GLN A 109 -6.50 -16.07 -17.80
CA GLN A 109 -6.43 -17.49 -18.07
C GLN A 109 -7.61 -17.80 -18.99
N HIS A 110 -7.33 -18.20 -20.23
CA HIS A 110 -8.36 -18.71 -21.09
C HIS A 110 -8.93 -19.96 -20.40
N VAL A 111 -10.11 -19.83 -19.83
CA VAL A 111 -10.81 -20.90 -19.08
C VAL A 111 -10.80 -22.20 -19.86
N PHE A 112 -10.89 -22.13 -21.19
CA PHE A 112 -10.77 -23.26 -22.09
C PHE A 112 -9.37 -23.93 -22.09
N ALA A 113 -8.29 -23.14 -22.05
CA ALA A 113 -6.93 -23.68 -22.03
C ALA A 113 -6.60 -24.33 -20.68
N SER A 114 -7.12 -23.78 -19.58
CA SER A 114 -7.00 -24.35 -18.24
C SER A 114 -7.81 -25.66 -18.10
N PHE A 115 -9.02 -25.72 -18.68
CA PHE A 115 -9.86 -26.91 -18.63
C PHE A 115 -9.27 -28.09 -19.44
N LEU A 116 -8.66 -27.80 -20.58
CA LEU A 116 -8.06 -28.81 -21.48
C LEU A 116 -6.59 -29.11 -21.17
N ARG A 117 -5.98 -28.44 -20.17
CA ARG A 117 -4.57 -28.59 -19.79
C ARG A 117 -3.60 -28.63 -21.00
N LEU A 118 -3.79 -27.69 -21.92
CA LEU A 118 -2.97 -27.60 -23.14
C LEU A 118 -1.49 -27.28 -22.79
N PRO A 119 -0.50 -27.64 -23.65
CA PRO A 119 0.92 -27.35 -23.42
C PRO A 119 1.21 -25.86 -23.09
N ALA A 120 0.44 -24.93 -23.66
CA ALA A 120 0.51 -23.52 -23.37
C ALA A 120 0.17 -23.18 -21.89
N PHE A 121 -0.71 -23.93 -21.25
CA PHE A 121 -1.05 -23.80 -19.84
C PHE A 121 0.17 -24.11 -18.95
N TYR A 122 0.84 -25.25 -19.19
CA TYR A 122 2.02 -25.65 -18.42
C TYR A 122 3.21 -24.69 -18.62
N LYS A 123 3.37 -24.13 -19.83
CA LYS A 123 4.40 -23.14 -20.10
C LYS A 123 4.14 -21.86 -19.29
N ASN A 124 2.91 -21.36 -19.32
CA ASN A 124 2.51 -20.17 -18.57
C ASN A 124 2.64 -20.37 -17.05
N GLU A 125 2.23 -21.53 -16.52
CA GLU A 125 2.36 -21.89 -15.11
C GLU A 125 3.83 -21.89 -14.67
N LYS A 126 4.73 -22.46 -15.48
CA LYS A 126 6.17 -22.47 -15.21
C LYS A 126 6.77 -21.06 -15.21
N GLU A 127 6.36 -20.21 -16.16
CA GLU A 127 6.81 -18.82 -16.24
C GLU A 127 6.31 -18.00 -15.02
N LEU A 128 5.05 -18.17 -14.61
CA LEU A 128 4.51 -17.52 -13.43
C LEU A 128 5.20 -17.98 -12.15
N LYS A 129 5.47 -19.29 -12.02
CA LYS A 129 6.21 -19.83 -10.88
C LYS A 129 7.64 -19.26 -10.81
N ALA A 130 8.32 -19.13 -11.95
CA ALA A 130 9.65 -18.52 -12.00
C ALA A 130 9.61 -17.04 -11.55
N LYS A 131 8.68 -16.24 -12.08
CA LYS A 131 8.48 -14.85 -11.68
C LYS A 131 8.15 -14.71 -10.18
N ALA A 132 7.30 -15.61 -9.66
CA ALA A 132 6.96 -15.62 -8.24
C ALA A 132 8.17 -15.89 -7.36
N LEU A 133 9.03 -16.85 -7.75
CA LEU A 133 10.26 -17.15 -7.02
C LEU A 133 11.28 -16.01 -7.10
N GLU A 134 11.42 -15.34 -8.25
CA GLU A 134 12.25 -14.14 -8.39
C GLU A 134 11.76 -13.02 -7.47
N LEU A 135 10.44 -12.78 -7.44
CA LEU A 135 9.86 -11.78 -6.54
C LEU A 135 10.08 -12.14 -5.07
N LEU A 136 9.86 -13.41 -4.68
CA LEU A 136 10.13 -13.90 -3.32
C LEU A 136 11.59 -13.72 -2.91
N LYS A 137 12.53 -13.91 -3.84
CA LYS A 137 13.95 -13.74 -3.58
C LYS A 137 14.33 -12.30 -3.23
N ILE A 138 13.67 -11.29 -3.82
CA ILE A 138 13.89 -9.88 -3.47
C ILE A 138 13.56 -9.61 -2.00
N PHE A 139 12.63 -10.40 -1.43
CA PHE A 139 12.13 -10.27 -0.06
C PHE A 139 12.71 -11.31 0.91
N ASP A 140 13.73 -12.07 0.49
CA ASP A 140 14.35 -13.14 1.27
C ASP A 140 13.33 -14.20 1.76
N LEU A 141 12.36 -14.55 0.90
CA LEU A 141 11.30 -15.52 1.18
C LEU A 141 11.33 -16.76 0.26
N ASP A 142 12.28 -16.82 -0.67
CA ASP A 142 12.42 -17.94 -1.62
C ASP A 142 12.77 -19.26 -0.94
N GLY A 143 13.54 -19.21 0.15
CA GLY A 143 13.84 -20.39 0.99
C GLY A 143 12.61 -20.96 1.68
N ASP A 144 11.57 -20.15 1.91
CA ASP A 144 10.31 -20.53 2.56
C ASP A 144 9.17 -20.79 1.58
N ALA A 145 9.43 -20.85 0.26
CA ALA A 145 8.42 -20.90 -0.80
C ALA A 145 7.35 -21.99 -0.59
N GLU A 146 7.72 -23.16 -0.09
CA GLU A 146 6.82 -24.28 0.18
C GLU A 146 6.27 -24.29 1.63
N THR A 147 6.67 -23.34 2.47
CA THR A 147 6.20 -23.18 3.84
C THR A 147 4.78 -22.59 3.85
N LEU A 148 3.90 -23.09 4.73
CA LEU A 148 2.58 -22.49 4.92
C LEU A 148 2.72 -21.08 5.50
N ALA A 149 1.98 -20.11 4.95
CA ALA A 149 2.08 -18.70 5.34
C ALA A 149 1.84 -18.47 6.86
N LYS A 150 1.00 -19.29 7.52
CA LYS A 150 0.78 -19.23 8.97
C LYS A 150 1.99 -19.59 9.82
N ASN A 151 2.96 -20.34 9.26
CA ASN A 151 4.15 -20.79 9.94
C ASN A 151 5.33 -19.81 9.85
N LEU A 152 5.18 -18.76 9.06
CA LEU A 152 6.18 -17.69 8.95
C LEU A 152 6.23 -16.85 10.24
N ALA A 153 7.40 -16.32 10.56
CA ALA A 153 7.53 -15.25 11.56
C ALA A 153 6.74 -14.01 11.14
N TYR A 154 6.35 -13.16 12.10
CA TYR A 154 5.49 -12.00 11.84
C TYR A 154 6.07 -11.05 10.78
N GLY A 155 7.36 -10.71 10.86
CA GLY A 155 8.03 -9.87 9.86
C GLY A 155 8.04 -10.49 8.46
N GLN A 156 8.22 -11.82 8.35
CA GLN A 156 8.12 -12.54 7.08
C GLN A 156 6.69 -12.52 6.51
N GLN A 157 5.67 -12.64 7.37
CA GLN A 157 4.26 -12.50 6.93
C GLN A 157 3.98 -11.11 6.36
N ARG A 158 4.52 -10.04 6.97
CA ARG A 158 4.42 -8.67 6.44
C ARG A 158 5.14 -8.53 5.09
N ARG A 159 6.35 -9.06 4.96
CA ARG A 159 7.07 -9.08 3.68
C ARG A 159 6.25 -9.81 2.60
N LEU A 160 5.67 -10.96 2.93
CA LEU A 160 4.81 -11.72 1.99
C LEU A 160 3.55 -10.93 1.59
N GLU A 161 2.96 -10.14 2.47
CA GLU A 161 1.82 -9.27 2.14
C GLU A 161 2.19 -8.21 1.12
N ILE A 162 3.38 -7.59 1.25
CA ILE A 162 3.92 -6.63 0.29
C ILE A 162 4.20 -7.33 -1.05
N VAL A 163 4.83 -8.50 -1.04
CA VAL A 163 5.06 -9.33 -2.23
C VAL A 163 3.76 -9.58 -2.99
N ARG A 164 2.70 -9.96 -2.29
CA ARG A 164 1.38 -10.18 -2.91
C ARG A 164 0.80 -8.93 -3.54
N ALA A 165 0.97 -7.78 -2.90
CA ALA A 165 0.51 -6.51 -3.46
C ALA A 165 1.31 -6.15 -4.72
N LEU A 166 2.64 -6.36 -4.72
CA LEU A 166 3.51 -6.14 -5.89
C LEU A 166 3.24 -7.13 -7.03
N ALA A 167 2.89 -8.39 -6.71
CA ALA A 167 2.53 -9.39 -7.72
C ALA A 167 1.28 -9.01 -8.55
N THR A 168 0.50 -8.04 -8.11
CA THR A 168 -0.57 -7.44 -8.93
C THR A 168 -0.04 -6.40 -9.93
N GLU A 169 1.26 -6.22 -10.08
CA GLU A 169 1.93 -5.26 -10.97
C GLU A 169 1.30 -3.84 -10.86
N PRO A 170 1.21 -3.26 -9.65
CA PRO A 170 0.50 -2.01 -9.46
C PRO A 170 1.33 -0.82 -9.95
N LYS A 171 0.64 0.26 -10.36
CA LYS A 171 1.26 1.59 -10.65
C LYS A 171 1.56 2.35 -9.36
N ILE A 172 0.73 2.13 -8.35
CA ILE A 172 0.85 2.76 -7.03
C ILE A 172 0.60 1.71 -5.94
N LEU A 173 1.45 1.70 -4.93
CA LEU A 173 1.38 0.80 -3.78
C LEU A 173 1.10 1.60 -2.50
N PHE A 174 0.04 1.25 -1.80
CA PHE A 174 -0.27 1.80 -0.49
C PHE A 174 0.15 0.83 0.60
N LEU A 175 1.00 1.30 1.51
CA LEU A 175 1.49 0.57 2.68
C LEU A 175 0.87 1.19 3.93
N ASP A 176 -0.03 0.46 4.59
CA ASP A 176 -0.72 0.92 5.81
C ASP A 176 -0.06 0.30 7.05
N GLU A 177 0.70 1.12 7.76
CA GLU A 177 1.48 0.78 8.97
C GLU A 177 2.30 -0.52 8.78
N PRO A 178 3.17 -0.61 7.76
CA PRO A 178 3.88 -1.84 7.46
C PRO A 178 4.88 -2.25 8.55
N ALA A 179 5.38 -1.32 9.37
CA ALA A 179 6.30 -1.57 10.47
C ALA A 179 5.61 -1.90 11.79
N ALA A 180 4.26 -1.87 11.85
CA ALA A 180 3.54 -2.11 13.10
C ALA A 180 3.87 -3.48 13.71
N GLY A 181 4.32 -3.49 14.97
CA GLY A 181 4.67 -4.71 15.71
C GLY A 181 6.06 -5.28 15.40
N MET A 182 6.88 -4.59 14.59
CA MET A 182 8.27 -4.96 14.30
C MET A 182 9.22 -4.40 15.37
N ASN A 183 10.32 -5.11 15.60
CA ASN A 183 11.43 -4.59 16.39
C ASN A 183 12.27 -3.58 15.56
N PRO A 184 13.17 -2.79 16.19
CA PRO A 184 13.96 -1.79 15.49
C PRO A 184 14.81 -2.33 14.34
N GLN A 185 15.33 -3.54 14.43
CA GLN A 185 16.11 -4.16 13.37
C GLN A 185 15.21 -4.54 12.18
N GLU A 186 14.07 -5.16 12.44
CA GLU A 186 13.07 -5.49 11.40
C GLU A 186 12.54 -4.24 10.70
N THR A 187 12.34 -3.14 11.45
CA THR A 187 11.94 -1.84 10.89
C THR A 187 13.01 -1.29 9.95
N ALA A 188 14.30 -1.36 10.34
CA ALA A 188 15.40 -0.90 9.48
C ALA A 188 15.51 -1.74 8.20
N GLU A 189 15.37 -3.07 8.30
CA GLU A 189 15.35 -3.97 7.13
C GLU A 189 14.16 -3.67 6.21
N LEU A 190 12.99 -3.40 6.77
CA LEU A 190 11.80 -3.00 6.00
C LEU A 190 11.99 -1.64 5.33
N THR A 191 12.63 -0.69 6.01
CA THR A 191 12.97 0.64 5.48
C THR A 191 13.81 0.53 4.21
N GLU A 192 14.87 -0.27 4.26
CA GLU A 192 15.73 -0.51 3.10
C GLU A 192 14.98 -1.25 1.98
N LEU A 193 14.13 -2.21 2.35
CA LEU A 193 13.30 -2.95 1.41
C LEU A 193 12.32 -2.03 0.67
N ILE A 194 11.69 -1.06 1.35
CA ILE A 194 10.76 -0.10 0.72
C ILE A 194 11.50 0.77 -0.32
N ARG A 195 12.71 1.25 -0.01
CA ARG A 195 13.55 1.98 -0.97
C ARG A 195 13.88 1.14 -2.19
N ARG A 196 14.36 -0.08 -1.94
CA ARG A 196 14.70 -1.03 -2.99
C ARG A 196 13.50 -1.33 -3.91
N ILE A 197 12.31 -1.56 -3.36
CA ILE A 197 11.09 -1.78 -4.14
C ILE A 197 10.78 -0.58 -5.03
N LYS A 198 10.83 0.63 -4.46
CA LYS A 198 10.59 1.86 -5.23
C LYS A 198 11.51 1.94 -6.45
N ASP A 199 12.80 1.71 -6.25
CA ASP A 199 13.83 1.87 -7.29
C ASP A 199 13.78 0.72 -8.32
N GLU A 200 13.70 -0.54 -7.87
CA GLU A 200 13.70 -1.71 -8.78
C GLU A 200 12.42 -1.82 -9.61
N PHE A 201 11.28 -1.47 -9.05
CA PHE A 201 9.99 -1.55 -9.76
C PHE A 201 9.53 -0.22 -10.34
N ASN A 202 10.25 0.87 -10.12
CA ASN A 202 9.87 2.24 -10.52
C ASN A 202 8.40 2.54 -10.15
N ILE A 203 8.00 2.17 -8.93
CA ILE A 203 6.62 2.25 -8.45
C ILE A 203 6.42 3.48 -7.57
N THR A 204 5.24 4.09 -7.67
CA THR A 204 4.82 5.13 -6.73
C THR A 204 4.36 4.48 -5.42
N ILE A 205 4.78 5.02 -4.28
CA ILE A 205 4.41 4.46 -2.97
C ILE A 205 3.78 5.53 -2.10
N MET A 206 2.64 5.23 -1.48
CA MET A 206 2.08 5.97 -0.35
C MET A 206 2.29 5.17 0.93
N LEU A 207 3.09 5.70 1.84
CA LEU A 207 3.39 5.12 3.13
C LEU A 207 2.58 5.80 4.23
N ILE A 208 1.71 5.05 4.88
CA ILE A 208 0.96 5.51 6.06
C ILE A 208 1.64 4.92 7.28
N GLU A 209 2.18 5.78 8.12
CA GLU A 209 2.94 5.36 9.30
C GLU A 209 2.82 6.36 10.45
N HIS A 210 3.10 5.88 11.64
CA HIS A 210 3.22 6.68 12.84
C HIS A 210 4.67 6.71 13.36
N ASP A 211 5.56 5.84 12.87
CA ASP A 211 7.00 5.89 13.13
C ASP A 211 7.64 7.00 12.29
N MET A 212 7.90 8.13 12.96
CA MET A 212 8.48 9.31 12.33
C MET A 212 9.89 9.05 11.79
N ASN A 213 10.68 8.16 12.41
CA ASN A 213 12.05 7.89 11.95
C ASN A 213 12.00 7.22 10.57
N LEU A 214 11.17 6.17 10.42
CA LEU A 214 10.98 5.49 9.15
C LEU A 214 10.48 6.46 8.08
N VAL A 215 9.42 7.24 8.38
CA VAL A 215 8.84 8.18 7.42
C VAL A 215 9.87 9.21 6.97
N MET A 216 10.54 9.89 7.91
CA MET A 216 11.54 10.92 7.61
C MET A 216 12.73 10.38 6.81
N GLU A 217 13.04 9.11 6.98
CA GLU A 217 14.17 8.47 6.32
C GLU A 217 13.89 8.10 4.86
N VAL A 218 12.65 7.64 4.53
CA VAL A 218 12.37 7.07 3.21
C VAL A 218 11.57 7.96 2.29
N THR A 219 10.80 8.93 2.83
CA THR A 219 9.86 9.70 2.01
C THR A 219 10.52 10.93 1.39
N GLU A 220 10.06 11.31 0.21
CA GLU A 220 10.46 12.53 -0.50
C GLU A 220 9.56 13.70 -0.13
N ARG A 221 8.29 13.41 0.19
CA ARG A 221 7.28 14.38 0.58
C ARG A 221 6.32 13.75 1.58
N ILE A 222 5.79 14.56 2.47
CA ILE A 222 4.91 14.13 3.55
C ILE A 222 3.65 15.00 3.55
N TYR A 223 2.49 14.37 3.69
CA TYR A 223 1.23 15.00 4.06
C TYR A 223 0.93 14.74 5.53
N VAL A 224 0.53 15.76 6.26
CA VAL A 224 0.18 15.66 7.67
C VAL A 224 -1.31 15.88 7.85
N LEU A 225 -1.97 14.88 8.43
CA LEU A 225 -3.40 14.87 8.70
C LEU A 225 -3.65 15.10 10.20
N GLU A 226 -4.60 15.96 10.53
CA GLU A 226 -5.11 16.17 11.88
C GLU A 226 -6.61 16.42 11.84
N TYR A 227 -7.38 15.70 12.66
CA TYR A 227 -8.85 15.79 12.71
C TYR A 227 -9.52 15.76 11.31
N GLY A 228 -9.05 14.89 10.46
CA GLY A 228 -9.57 14.69 9.10
C GLY A 228 -9.17 15.75 8.07
N ARG A 229 -8.28 16.69 8.41
CA ARG A 229 -7.84 17.77 7.52
C ARG A 229 -6.33 17.75 7.32
N LEU A 230 -5.86 18.13 6.14
CA LEU A 230 -4.44 18.38 5.93
C LEU A 230 -4.02 19.68 6.59
N ILE A 231 -3.04 19.59 7.49
CA ILE A 231 -2.50 20.76 8.23
C ILE A 231 -1.15 21.22 7.68
N ALA A 232 -0.42 20.33 6.99
CA ALA A 232 0.85 20.63 6.35
C ALA A 232 1.17 19.62 5.25
N HIS A 233 2.01 20.02 4.31
CA HIS A 233 2.69 19.14 3.37
C HIS A 233 4.05 19.74 3.02
N GLY A 234 5.03 18.92 2.68
CA GLY A 234 6.37 19.35 2.31
C GLY A 234 7.39 18.23 2.41
N THR A 235 8.66 18.58 2.27
CA THR A 235 9.78 17.66 2.49
C THR A 235 9.88 17.25 3.95
N PRO A 236 10.58 16.13 4.27
CA PRO A 236 10.80 15.72 5.66
C PRO A 236 11.37 16.83 6.54
N ASP A 237 12.35 17.62 6.06
CA ASP A 237 12.96 18.70 6.82
C ASP A 237 11.98 19.86 7.10
N GLU A 238 11.14 20.21 6.14
CA GLU A 238 10.08 21.21 6.29
C GLU A 238 9.05 20.77 7.34
N ILE A 239 8.63 19.49 7.28
CA ILE A 239 7.67 18.92 8.20
C ILE A 239 8.24 18.84 9.62
N LYS A 240 9.50 18.42 9.77
CA LYS A 240 10.19 18.33 11.07
C LYS A 240 10.30 19.68 11.78
N SER A 241 10.44 20.77 11.03
CA SER A 241 10.56 22.13 11.55
C SER A 241 9.23 22.89 11.67
N ASN A 242 8.13 22.29 11.20
CA ASN A 242 6.83 22.94 11.15
C ASN A 242 6.19 22.99 12.55
N LYS A 243 6.02 24.20 13.09
CA LYS A 243 5.44 24.42 14.43
C LYS A 243 4.05 23.81 14.58
N ARG A 244 3.19 23.94 13.54
CA ARG A 244 1.83 23.41 13.56
C ARG A 244 1.81 21.87 13.66
N VAL A 245 2.78 21.22 12.98
CA VAL A 245 2.95 19.76 13.04
C VAL A 245 3.43 19.35 14.44
N ILE A 246 4.43 20.04 14.98
CA ILE A 246 4.95 19.78 16.33
C ILE A 246 3.82 19.92 17.38
N GLU A 247 3.02 20.98 17.30
CA GLU A 247 1.89 21.20 18.21
C GLU A 247 0.84 20.09 18.10
N ALA A 248 0.55 19.58 16.88
CA ALA A 248 -0.41 18.51 16.68
C ALA A 248 0.01 17.18 17.33
N TYR A 249 1.32 16.92 17.40
CA TYR A 249 1.85 15.74 18.07
C TYR A 249 2.04 15.91 19.58
N LEU A 250 2.39 17.13 20.05
CA LEU A 250 2.55 17.43 21.47
C LEU A 250 1.21 17.74 22.17
N GLY A 251 0.25 18.31 21.46
CA GLY A 251 -1.07 18.65 22.00
C GLY A 251 -2.04 17.48 22.15
N GLY A 252 -1.70 16.30 21.60
CA GLY A 252 -2.51 15.08 21.72
C GLY A 252 -2.31 14.29 23.01
N GLU A 253 -1.43 14.71 23.91
CA GLU A 253 -1.14 14.06 25.20
C GLU A 253 -1.80 14.76 26.40
N ALA A 254 -2.80 15.63 26.19
CA ALA A 254 -3.50 16.34 27.26
C ALA A 254 -4.93 15.81 27.48
#